data_6fc5797db671a1acb98b7ce63a6e3e14
#
_entry.id   6fc5797db671a1acb98b7ce63a6e3e14
#
_cell.length_a   1.000
_cell.length_b   1.000
_cell.length_c   1.000
_cell.angle_alpha   90.00
_cell.angle_beta   90.00
_cell.angle_gamma   90.00
#
_symmetry.space_group_name_H-M   'P 1'
#
loop_
_entity.id
_entity.type
_entity.pdbx_description
1 polymer ?
#
loop_
_entity_poly.entity_id
_entity_poly.type
_entity_poly.pdbx_seq_one_letter_code
_entity_poly.pdbx_strand_id
1 'polypeptide(L)'
;MIENKIKTQKFIVKYFTEIMIKGDRAKRQMLSQLLMNLQKISKDISNEIVLKKFFDKIELVTPLEFSSVLKEKLLQTPGIDQVLEAIQINEMDSLDKIKVEVNKYMSKEIADKTFVIRAKRVGTQDFKSIDIEQTVGGYMLAHNKTKGVDLRNAEVTIKLELEHNKLNIITQKHQGLGGFPLGSQGEILSLMSGGFDSTVASYLSIKRGLKTHFIFFNLGGIAHEIGVKQVSWYLWNKFASSHRVSFITIPFEDVVGQIFKDISPSYMGVMLKRLMIIAAQKVAKDMKIDALMTGESVAQVSSQTLRNLSLIDSASDILILRPLAMMSKPDIIEIATKIGTKKFAEAMPEYCGVISQHPVTAGSFDRVEKEAKNFDYTILEEAIKNAKIKNIDEVLDDVCEVGTLEVVNSVGENEIVVDIRQSSDILKASGEVLKIPFYDLKKEFKKLDSSKTYLLYCDKGVLSQLHGQYLKDEGKYTNIKVFRP
;
A
#
# COMPACT_ATOMS: atom_id res chain seq x y z
N MET A 1 17.01 -20.79 -42.99
CA MET A 1 16.17 -21.32 -41.91
C MET A 1 15.78 -20.14 -41.04
N ILE A 2 14.53 -19.72 -41.15
CA ILE A 2 13.98 -18.59 -40.35
C ILE A 2 13.73 -19.15 -38.97
N GLU A 3 14.54 -18.78 -37.98
CA GLU A 3 14.23 -18.96 -36.58
C GLU A 3 12.88 -18.31 -36.30
N ASN A 4 11.85 -19.13 -36.10
CA ASN A 4 10.57 -18.67 -35.58
C ASN A 4 10.83 -18.15 -34.13
N LYS A 5 11.31 -16.91 -34.01
CA LYS A 5 11.38 -16.24 -32.71
C LYS A 5 9.96 -16.19 -32.16
N ILE A 6 9.77 -16.78 -30.99
CA ILE A 6 8.54 -16.64 -30.20
C ILE A 6 8.32 -15.14 -30.03
N LYS A 7 7.33 -14.59 -30.74
CA LYS A 7 7.01 -13.15 -30.67
C LYS A 7 6.09 -12.79 -29.50
N THR A 8 5.54 -13.80 -28.83
CA THR A 8 4.55 -13.63 -27.75
C THR A 8 4.87 -14.51 -26.54
N GLN A 9 4.50 -14.03 -25.37
CA GLN A 9 4.52 -14.76 -24.10
C GLN A 9 3.08 -15.06 -23.66
N LYS A 10 2.83 -16.28 -23.19
CA LYS A 10 1.55 -16.67 -22.60
C LYS A 10 1.67 -16.76 -21.09
N PHE A 11 0.68 -16.18 -20.39
CA PHE A 11 0.47 -16.33 -18.96
C PHE A 11 -0.85 -17.05 -18.70
N ILE A 12 -0.84 -17.98 -17.73
CA ILE A 12 -2.03 -18.65 -17.23
C ILE A 12 -2.21 -18.25 -15.76
N VAL A 13 -3.26 -17.51 -15.48
CA VAL A 13 -3.60 -17.00 -14.16
C VAL A 13 -4.59 -17.96 -13.49
N LYS A 14 -4.21 -18.52 -12.36
CA LYS A 14 -5.08 -19.35 -11.51
C LYS A 14 -5.76 -18.48 -10.46
N TYR A 15 -7.05 -18.69 -10.25
CA TYR A 15 -7.85 -17.97 -9.28
C TYR A 15 -7.48 -18.32 -7.85
N PHE A 16 -7.59 -17.34 -6.93
CA PHE A 16 -7.38 -17.60 -5.51
C PHE A 16 -8.39 -18.65 -4.99
N THR A 17 -7.90 -19.62 -4.24
CA THR A 17 -8.68 -20.80 -3.84
C THR A 17 -9.95 -20.45 -3.07
N GLU A 18 -9.90 -19.43 -2.20
CA GLU A 18 -11.10 -18.99 -1.48
C GLU A 18 -12.22 -18.47 -2.40
N ILE A 19 -11.93 -18.00 -3.59
CA ILE A 19 -12.95 -17.60 -4.58
C ILE A 19 -13.65 -18.85 -5.12
N MET A 20 -12.89 -19.92 -5.35
CA MET A 20 -13.38 -21.13 -6.01
C MET A 20 -14.35 -21.94 -5.14
N ILE A 21 -14.26 -21.81 -3.81
CA ILE A 21 -15.16 -22.47 -2.83
C ILE A 21 -16.42 -21.67 -2.50
N LYS A 22 -16.56 -20.43 -3.02
CA LYS A 22 -17.76 -19.61 -2.83
C LYS A 22 -18.94 -20.18 -3.62
N GLY A 23 -20.16 -19.86 -3.17
CA GLY A 23 -21.38 -20.18 -3.93
C GLY A 23 -21.35 -19.56 -5.34
N ASP A 24 -22.00 -20.16 -6.30
CA ASP A 24 -21.88 -19.86 -7.74
C ASP A 24 -22.14 -18.40 -8.12
N ARG A 25 -23.09 -17.73 -7.44
CA ARG A 25 -23.37 -16.30 -7.70
C ARG A 25 -22.20 -15.44 -7.28
N ALA A 26 -21.71 -15.59 -6.06
CA ALA A 26 -20.57 -14.81 -5.53
C ALA A 26 -19.29 -15.10 -6.32
N LYS A 27 -19.03 -16.38 -6.64
CA LYS A 27 -17.93 -16.80 -7.50
C LYS A 27 -17.98 -16.10 -8.85
N ARG A 28 -19.12 -16.15 -9.56
CA ARG A 28 -19.28 -15.50 -10.87
C ARG A 28 -19.02 -13.99 -10.81
N GLN A 29 -19.53 -13.31 -9.78
CA GLN A 29 -19.29 -11.87 -9.57
C GLN A 29 -17.81 -11.58 -9.37
N MET A 30 -17.12 -12.32 -8.49
CA MET A 30 -15.69 -12.14 -8.22
C MET A 30 -14.82 -12.43 -9.45
N LEU A 31 -15.11 -13.50 -10.20
CA LEU A 31 -14.38 -13.83 -11.42
C LEU A 31 -14.61 -12.79 -12.53
N SER A 32 -15.79 -12.21 -12.60
CA SER A 32 -16.08 -11.12 -13.55
C SER A 32 -15.36 -9.84 -13.13
N GLN A 33 -15.32 -9.53 -11.83
CA GLN A 33 -14.55 -8.39 -11.31
C GLN A 33 -13.06 -8.56 -11.59
N LEU A 34 -12.48 -9.74 -11.36
CA LEU A 34 -11.07 -9.98 -11.66
C LEU A 34 -10.77 -9.81 -13.15
N LEU A 35 -11.65 -10.32 -14.02
CA LEU A 35 -11.50 -10.15 -15.48
C LEU A 35 -11.50 -8.66 -15.87
N MET A 36 -12.43 -7.86 -15.36
CA MET A 36 -12.48 -6.42 -15.59
C MET A 36 -11.21 -5.71 -15.10
N ASN A 37 -10.72 -6.09 -13.91
CA ASN A 37 -9.48 -5.53 -13.37
C ASN A 37 -8.29 -5.83 -14.29
N LEU A 38 -8.16 -7.08 -14.75
CA LEU A 38 -7.08 -7.49 -15.64
C LEU A 38 -7.20 -6.86 -17.01
N GLN A 39 -8.41 -6.70 -17.57
CA GLN A 39 -8.63 -6.00 -18.83
C GLN A 39 -8.13 -4.56 -18.75
N LYS A 40 -8.44 -3.85 -17.65
CA LYS A 40 -7.97 -2.48 -17.46
C LYS A 40 -6.45 -2.42 -17.32
N ILE A 41 -5.86 -3.23 -16.44
CA ILE A 41 -4.41 -3.31 -16.25
C ILE A 41 -3.70 -3.62 -17.58
N SER A 42 -4.22 -4.57 -18.35
CA SER A 42 -3.64 -4.94 -19.63
C SER A 42 -3.72 -3.81 -20.66
N LYS A 43 -4.86 -3.12 -20.72
CA LYS A 43 -5.06 -1.98 -21.63
C LYS A 43 -4.13 -0.80 -21.29
N ASP A 44 -3.87 -0.58 -20.01
CA ASP A 44 -2.93 0.46 -19.55
C ASP A 44 -1.47 0.13 -19.95
N ILE A 45 -1.14 -1.16 -20.20
CA ILE A 45 0.17 -1.61 -20.67
C ILE A 45 0.21 -1.59 -22.22
N SER A 46 -0.72 -2.30 -22.87
CA SER A 46 -0.83 -2.37 -24.35
C SER A 46 -2.19 -2.92 -24.77
N ASN A 47 -2.73 -2.35 -25.86
CA ASN A 47 -3.94 -2.86 -26.50
C ASN A 47 -3.73 -4.22 -27.21
N GLU A 48 -2.49 -4.67 -27.39
CA GLU A 48 -2.17 -5.95 -28.03
C GLU A 48 -2.29 -7.15 -27.08
N ILE A 49 -2.48 -6.91 -25.78
CA ILE A 49 -2.63 -7.98 -24.80
C ILE A 49 -4.03 -8.58 -24.90
N VAL A 50 -4.09 -9.86 -25.19
CA VAL A 50 -5.35 -10.61 -25.38
C VAL A 50 -5.64 -11.44 -24.14
N LEU A 51 -6.86 -11.30 -23.58
CA LEU A 51 -7.33 -12.07 -22.44
C LEU A 51 -8.44 -13.05 -22.83
N LYS A 52 -8.37 -14.27 -22.31
CA LYS A 52 -9.43 -15.27 -22.45
C LYS A 52 -9.78 -15.88 -21.09
N LYS A 53 -11.05 -15.75 -20.67
CA LYS A 53 -11.57 -16.30 -19.42
C LYS A 53 -12.02 -17.74 -19.62
N PHE A 54 -11.64 -18.61 -18.66
CA PHE A 54 -12.11 -19.97 -18.53
C PHE A 54 -12.76 -20.16 -17.15
N PHE A 55 -13.30 -21.33 -16.92
CA PHE A 55 -13.92 -21.66 -15.63
C PHE A 55 -12.92 -21.66 -14.45
N ASP A 56 -11.70 -22.16 -14.67
CA ASP A 56 -10.66 -22.38 -13.64
C ASP A 56 -9.44 -21.48 -13.80
N LYS A 57 -9.39 -20.62 -14.84
CA LYS A 57 -8.24 -19.79 -15.18
C LYS A 57 -8.59 -18.58 -16.06
N ILE A 58 -7.67 -17.62 -16.14
CA ILE A 58 -7.63 -16.61 -17.20
C ILE A 58 -6.31 -16.81 -17.94
N GLU A 59 -6.34 -16.82 -19.26
CA GLU A 59 -5.16 -16.83 -20.11
C GLU A 59 -4.92 -15.43 -20.68
N LEU A 60 -3.64 -15.02 -20.67
CA LEU A 60 -3.20 -13.77 -21.28
C LEU A 60 -2.09 -14.08 -22.27
N VAL A 61 -2.16 -13.45 -23.43
CA VAL A 61 -1.10 -13.52 -24.45
C VAL A 61 -0.64 -12.09 -24.72
N THR A 62 0.66 -11.85 -24.63
CA THR A 62 1.28 -10.54 -24.77
C THR A 62 2.49 -10.61 -25.72
N PRO A 63 2.82 -9.54 -26.48
CA PRO A 63 4.14 -9.39 -27.08
C PRO A 63 5.25 -9.51 -26.04
N LEU A 64 6.42 -10.05 -26.43
CA LEU A 64 7.53 -10.29 -25.51
C LEU A 64 8.03 -9.03 -24.80
N GLU A 65 7.99 -7.89 -25.46
CA GLU A 65 8.41 -6.60 -24.92
C GLU A 65 7.62 -6.18 -23.68
N PHE A 66 6.33 -6.55 -23.58
CA PHE A 66 5.46 -6.24 -22.44
C PHE A 66 5.42 -7.37 -21.40
N SER A 67 6.08 -8.51 -21.64
CA SER A 67 5.94 -9.70 -20.80
C SER A 67 6.40 -9.47 -19.35
N SER A 68 7.50 -8.77 -19.16
CA SER A 68 8.05 -8.49 -17.82
C SER A 68 7.12 -7.57 -17.01
N VAL A 69 6.63 -6.49 -17.62
CA VAL A 69 5.71 -5.54 -16.98
C VAL A 69 4.37 -6.19 -16.67
N LEU A 70 3.82 -6.96 -17.62
CA LEU A 70 2.56 -7.68 -17.38
C LEU A 70 2.71 -8.71 -16.26
N LYS A 71 3.80 -9.50 -16.24
CA LYS A 71 4.07 -10.46 -15.17
C LYS A 71 4.09 -9.79 -13.81
N GLU A 72 4.80 -8.70 -13.67
CA GLU A 72 4.87 -7.97 -12.40
C GLU A 72 3.48 -7.51 -11.94
N LYS A 73 2.68 -6.92 -12.82
CA LYS A 73 1.31 -6.50 -12.49
C LYS A 73 0.40 -7.67 -12.14
N LEU A 74 0.52 -8.81 -12.82
CA LEU A 74 -0.25 -10.03 -12.47
C LEU A 74 0.08 -10.53 -11.07
N LEU A 75 1.36 -10.55 -10.69
CA LEU A 75 1.80 -10.98 -9.37
C LEU A 75 1.35 -10.06 -8.23
N GLN A 76 1.05 -8.80 -8.55
CA GLN A 76 0.61 -7.77 -7.62
C GLN A 76 -0.91 -7.57 -7.60
N THR A 77 -1.66 -8.32 -8.42
CA THR A 77 -3.12 -8.18 -8.54
C THR A 77 -3.86 -9.04 -7.51
N PRO A 78 -4.72 -8.46 -6.65
CA PRO A 78 -5.55 -9.23 -5.74
C PRO A 78 -6.52 -10.16 -6.48
N GLY A 79 -6.70 -11.38 -5.95
CA GLY A 79 -7.56 -12.41 -6.54
C GLY A 79 -6.80 -13.47 -7.33
N ILE A 80 -5.50 -13.32 -7.53
CA ILE A 80 -4.63 -14.26 -8.25
C ILE A 80 -3.88 -15.14 -7.27
N ASP A 81 -4.02 -16.46 -7.38
CA ASP A 81 -3.26 -17.42 -6.60
C ASP A 81 -1.88 -17.71 -7.21
N GLN A 82 -1.87 -18.02 -8.52
CA GLN A 82 -0.66 -18.39 -9.23
C GLN A 82 -0.65 -17.79 -10.64
N VAL A 83 0.53 -17.45 -11.10
CA VAL A 83 0.82 -17.06 -12.48
C VAL A 83 1.78 -18.09 -13.06
N LEU A 84 1.36 -18.76 -14.12
CA LEU A 84 2.19 -19.72 -14.84
C LEU A 84 2.63 -19.08 -16.17
N GLU A 85 3.93 -19.14 -16.42
CA GLU A 85 4.47 -18.81 -17.75
C GLU A 85 4.39 -20.06 -18.63
N ALA A 86 3.91 -19.92 -19.85
CA ALA A 86 3.75 -21.05 -20.75
C ALA A 86 4.23 -20.71 -22.16
N ILE A 87 4.81 -21.70 -22.83
CA ILE A 87 5.02 -21.73 -24.26
C ILE A 87 3.82 -22.44 -24.86
N GLN A 88 3.06 -21.77 -25.72
CA GLN A 88 1.95 -22.40 -26.43
C GLN A 88 2.39 -22.84 -27.81
N ILE A 89 2.11 -24.10 -28.14
CA ILE A 89 2.36 -24.71 -29.45
C ILE A 89 1.04 -25.22 -29.99
N ASN A 90 0.73 -24.87 -31.24
CA ASN A 90 -0.49 -25.28 -31.91
C ASN A 90 -0.27 -26.57 -32.72
N GLU A 91 -1.33 -27.20 -33.16
CA GLU A 91 -1.34 -28.39 -34.02
C GLU A 91 -0.67 -29.63 -33.42
N MET A 92 -0.78 -29.75 -32.08
CA MET A 92 -0.29 -30.88 -31.31
C MET A 92 -1.34 -32.02 -31.23
N ASP A 93 -1.56 -32.68 -32.34
CA ASP A 93 -2.58 -33.70 -32.57
C ASP A 93 -2.08 -35.13 -32.32
N SER A 94 -0.78 -35.37 -32.18
CA SER A 94 -0.17 -36.68 -31.98
C SER A 94 0.92 -36.67 -30.91
N LEU A 95 1.13 -37.83 -30.29
CA LEU A 95 2.20 -38.02 -29.31
C LEU A 95 3.60 -37.80 -29.91
N ASP A 96 3.78 -38.12 -31.19
CA ASP A 96 5.05 -37.92 -31.88
C ASP A 96 5.42 -36.45 -32.03
N LYS A 97 4.46 -35.60 -32.36
CA LYS A 97 4.68 -34.15 -32.42
C LYS A 97 4.95 -33.59 -31.02
N ILE A 98 4.16 -33.99 -30.03
CA ILE A 98 4.30 -33.53 -28.65
C ILE A 98 5.68 -33.82 -28.09
N LYS A 99 6.20 -35.07 -28.20
CA LYS A 99 7.49 -35.44 -27.66
C LYS A 99 8.66 -34.65 -28.25
N VAL A 100 8.61 -34.39 -29.58
CA VAL A 100 9.65 -33.63 -30.27
C VAL A 100 9.65 -32.17 -29.84
N GLU A 101 8.48 -31.53 -29.81
CA GLU A 101 8.40 -30.14 -29.43
C GLU A 101 8.72 -29.92 -27.93
N VAL A 102 8.27 -30.79 -27.03
CA VAL A 102 8.64 -30.69 -25.60
C VAL A 102 10.16 -30.82 -25.44
N ASN A 103 10.79 -31.77 -26.11
CA ASN A 103 12.23 -31.95 -26.05
C ASN A 103 12.99 -30.71 -26.56
N LYS A 104 12.53 -30.06 -27.62
CA LYS A 104 13.14 -28.86 -28.18
C LYS A 104 13.22 -27.71 -27.16
N TYR A 105 12.19 -27.52 -26.34
CA TYR A 105 12.14 -26.43 -25.35
C TYR A 105 12.69 -26.79 -23.99
N MET A 106 12.64 -28.08 -23.58
CA MET A 106 12.94 -28.49 -22.20
C MET A 106 14.22 -29.32 -22.05
N SER A 107 14.90 -29.66 -23.14
CA SER A 107 16.14 -30.49 -23.10
C SER A 107 17.23 -29.87 -22.21
N LYS A 108 17.41 -28.56 -22.25
CA LYS A 108 18.43 -27.87 -21.45
C LYS A 108 18.11 -27.87 -19.94
N GLU A 109 16.81 -27.82 -19.60
CA GLU A 109 16.36 -27.76 -18.21
C GLU A 109 16.60 -29.06 -17.44
N ILE A 110 16.59 -30.21 -18.16
CA ILE A 110 16.78 -31.55 -17.58
C ILE A 110 18.21 -32.05 -17.66
N ALA A 111 19.13 -31.29 -18.26
CA ALA A 111 20.52 -31.69 -18.41
C ALA A 111 21.16 -31.94 -17.03
N ASP A 112 21.74 -33.16 -16.87
CA ASP A 112 22.38 -33.63 -15.64
C ASP A 112 21.47 -33.58 -14.38
N LYS A 113 20.14 -33.69 -14.56
CA LYS A 113 19.13 -33.67 -13.46
C LYS A 113 18.19 -34.87 -13.59
N THR A 114 17.53 -35.22 -12.48
CA THR A 114 16.36 -36.08 -12.51
C THR A 114 15.13 -35.25 -12.94
N PHE A 115 14.22 -35.89 -13.69
CA PHE A 115 13.02 -35.17 -14.15
C PHE A 115 11.76 -36.05 -14.12
N VAL A 116 10.60 -35.40 -14.20
CA VAL A 116 9.30 -36.05 -14.39
C VAL A 116 8.42 -35.21 -15.30
N ILE A 117 7.61 -35.89 -16.11
CA ILE A 117 6.56 -35.25 -16.91
C ILE A 117 5.23 -35.39 -16.15
N ARG A 118 4.46 -34.29 -16.11
CA ARG A 118 3.09 -34.26 -15.58
C ARG A 118 2.20 -33.62 -16.63
N ALA A 119 1.28 -34.40 -17.17
CA ALA A 119 0.41 -33.96 -18.23
C ALA A 119 -1.05 -33.86 -17.77
N LYS A 120 -1.71 -32.77 -18.15
CA LYS A 120 -3.16 -32.60 -18.08
C LYS A 120 -3.71 -32.48 -19.49
N ARG A 121 -4.75 -33.26 -19.82
CA ARG A 121 -5.37 -33.24 -21.14
C ARG A 121 -6.87 -32.91 -21.04
N VAL A 122 -7.31 -32.07 -21.95
CA VAL A 122 -8.72 -31.76 -22.19
C VAL A 122 -8.97 -31.82 -23.71
N GLY A 123 -9.89 -32.70 -24.12
CA GLY A 123 -10.21 -32.88 -25.53
C GLY A 123 -10.55 -34.35 -25.85
N THR A 124 -10.70 -34.65 -27.14
CA THR A 124 -11.19 -35.93 -27.68
C THR A 124 -10.12 -36.76 -28.37
N GLN A 125 -8.83 -36.53 -28.06
CA GLN A 125 -7.72 -37.30 -28.61
C GLN A 125 -7.78 -38.75 -28.15
N ASP A 126 -7.27 -39.68 -28.97
CA ASP A 126 -7.28 -41.13 -28.73
C ASP A 126 -6.27 -41.59 -27.66
N PHE A 127 -5.47 -40.67 -27.12
CA PHE A 127 -4.47 -40.94 -26.07
C PHE A 127 -4.82 -40.20 -24.78
N LYS A 128 -4.37 -40.74 -23.63
CA LYS A 128 -4.60 -40.21 -22.29
C LYS A 128 -3.43 -39.36 -21.80
N SER A 129 -3.60 -38.66 -20.68
CA SER A 129 -2.52 -37.90 -20.05
C SER A 129 -1.31 -38.77 -19.70
N ILE A 130 -1.54 -40.01 -19.25
CA ILE A 130 -0.47 -40.94 -18.91
C ILE A 130 0.37 -41.34 -20.15
N ASP A 131 -0.27 -41.45 -21.32
CA ASP A 131 0.42 -41.78 -22.56
C ASP A 131 1.37 -40.62 -22.97
N ILE A 132 0.93 -39.37 -22.74
CA ILE A 132 1.82 -38.19 -22.93
C ILE A 132 3.01 -38.27 -21.98
N GLU A 133 2.76 -38.54 -20.66
CA GLU A 133 3.82 -38.61 -19.66
C GLU A 133 4.87 -39.69 -20.02
N GLN A 134 4.41 -40.86 -20.40
CA GLN A 134 5.30 -41.99 -20.74
C GLN A 134 6.05 -41.74 -22.05
N THR A 135 5.36 -41.30 -23.11
CA THR A 135 5.95 -41.08 -24.43
C THR A 135 6.97 -39.94 -24.40
N VAL A 136 6.62 -38.81 -23.79
CA VAL A 136 7.52 -37.67 -23.66
C VAL A 136 8.70 -38.01 -22.76
N GLY A 137 8.41 -38.61 -21.59
CA GLY A 137 9.46 -39.01 -20.62
C GLY A 137 10.44 -39.97 -21.21
N GLY A 138 10.00 -41.04 -21.88
CA GLY A 138 10.84 -42.01 -22.57
C GLY A 138 11.69 -41.40 -23.68
N TYR A 139 11.07 -40.54 -24.52
CA TYR A 139 11.79 -39.85 -25.57
C TYR A 139 12.86 -38.90 -25.03
N MET A 140 12.57 -38.12 -24.00
CA MET A 140 13.54 -37.20 -23.40
C MET A 140 14.66 -37.94 -22.69
N LEU A 141 14.39 -39.07 -22.04
CA LEU A 141 15.40 -39.93 -21.43
C LEU A 141 16.37 -40.51 -22.46
N ALA A 142 15.85 -40.91 -23.63
CA ALA A 142 16.68 -41.51 -24.69
C ALA A 142 17.53 -40.48 -25.46
N HIS A 143 17.12 -39.22 -25.52
CA HIS A 143 17.73 -38.19 -26.37
C HIS A 143 18.54 -37.12 -25.60
N ASN A 144 18.55 -37.17 -24.27
CA ASN A 144 19.26 -36.16 -23.45
C ASN A 144 20.11 -36.80 -22.38
N LYS A 145 21.19 -36.12 -22.01
CA LYS A 145 22.01 -36.49 -20.87
C LYS A 145 21.34 -36.10 -19.57
N THR A 146 20.65 -37.03 -18.90
CA THR A 146 19.91 -36.83 -17.68
C THR A 146 20.34 -37.79 -16.59
N LYS A 147 20.00 -37.53 -15.31
CA LYS A 147 20.17 -38.52 -14.23
C LYS A 147 19.04 -39.56 -14.18
N GLY A 148 18.04 -39.46 -15.05
CA GLY A 148 16.93 -40.38 -15.14
C GLY A 148 15.58 -39.74 -14.73
N VAL A 149 14.53 -40.59 -14.76
CA VAL A 149 13.17 -40.21 -14.35
C VAL A 149 12.97 -40.58 -12.87
N ASP A 150 12.54 -39.58 -12.07
CA ASP A 150 12.09 -39.78 -10.68
C ASP A 150 10.64 -39.32 -10.52
N LEU A 151 9.74 -40.27 -10.29
CA LEU A 151 8.32 -40.00 -10.21
C LEU A 151 7.90 -39.27 -8.93
N ARG A 152 8.74 -39.29 -7.88
CA ARG A 152 8.40 -38.74 -6.55
C ARG A 152 9.19 -37.48 -6.20
N ASN A 153 10.50 -37.47 -6.46
CA ASN A 153 11.42 -36.44 -5.98
C ASN A 153 12.25 -35.85 -7.13
N ALA A 154 11.68 -35.68 -8.33
CA ALA A 154 12.38 -35.13 -9.46
C ALA A 154 12.89 -33.70 -9.18
N GLU A 155 14.16 -33.43 -9.57
CA GLU A 155 14.75 -32.09 -9.54
C GLU A 155 14.03 -31.15 -10.50
N VAL A 156 13.47 -31.65 -11.62
CA VAL A 156 12.72 -30.89 -12.62
C VAL A 156 11.36 -31.55 -12.88
N THR A 157 10.30 -30.80 -12.70
CA THR A 157 8.94 -31.23 -13.08
C THR A 157 8.49 -30.47 -14.31
N ILE A 158 8.38 -31.14 -15.46
CA ILE A 158 7.84 -30.55 -16.69
C ILE A 158 6.32 -30.74 -16.69
N LYS A 159 5.59 -29.62 -16.65
CA LYS A 159 4.13 -29.61 -16.66
C LYS A 159 3.61 -29.29 -18.05
N LEU A 160 2.75 -30.14 -18.56
CA LEU A 160 2.13 -30.05 -19.89
C LEU A 160 0.62 -29.92 -19.73
N GLU A 161 0.01 -28.92 -20.34
CA GLU A 161 -1.44 -28.80 -20.45
C GLU A 161 -1.82 -28.87 -21.94
N LEU A 162 -2.44 -29.97 -22.38
CA LEU A 162 -2.96 -30.13 -23.74
C LEU A 162 -4.46 -29.85 -23.74
N GLU A 163 -4.86 -28.80 -24.47
CA GLU A 163 -6.26 -28.45 -24.69
C GLU A 163 -6.58 -28.60 -26.20
N HIS A 164 -7.35 -29.59 -26.53
CA HIS A 164 -7.55 -29.97 -27.95
C HIS A 164 -6.18 -30.14 -28.64
N ASN A 165 -5.87 -29.36 -29.65
CA ASN A 165 -4.61 -29.44 -30.38
C ASN A 165 -3.60 -28.34 -29.97
N LYS A 166 -3.77 -27.73 -28.76
CA LYS A 166 -2.87 -26.70 -28.24
C LYS A 166 -2.14 -27.24 -27.02
N LEU A 167 -0.83 -27.32 -27.11
CA LEU A 167 0.03 -27.70 -25.99
C LEU A 167 0.57 -26.47 -25.31
N ASN A 168 0.39 -26.39 -24.00
CA ASN A 168 1.06 -25.41 -23.14
C ASN A 168 2.15 -26.12 -22.34
N ILE A 169 3.39 -25.75 -22.58
CA ILE A 169 4.56 -26.17 -21.77
C ILE A 169 4.75 -25.13 -20.70
N ILE A 170 4.56 -25.50 -19.45
CA ILE A 170 4.69 -24.57 -18.30
C ILE A 170 6.20 -24.47 -17.98
N THR A 171 6.76 -23.29 -18.22
CA THR A 171 8.18 -23.02 -17.99
C THR A 171 8.48 -22.52 -16.59
N GLN A 172 7.61 -21.65 -16.04
CA GLN A 172 7.77 -21.10 -14.71
C GLN A 172 6.43 -21.00 -13.97
N LYS A 173 6.50 -21.10 -12.65
CA LYS A 173 5.36 -20.94 -11.75
C LYS A 173 5.70 -19.91 -10.69
N HIS A 174 4.86 -18.89 -10.56
CA HIS A 174 5.00 -17.83 -9.59
C HIS A 174 3.79 -17.80 -8.65
N GLN A 175 4.03 -17.49 -7.38
CA GLN A 175 2.98 -17.28 -6.40
C GLN A 175 2.40 -15.88 -6.62
N GLY A 176 1.09 -15.79 -6.79
CA GLY A 176 0.35 -14.53 -6.87
C GLY A 176 0.09 -13.90 -5.51
N LEU A 177 -0.57 -12.76 -5.50
CA LEU A 177 -0.88 -12.01 -4.27
C LEU A 177 -1.90 -12.73 -3.38
N GLY A 178 -2.77 -13.57 -3.96
CA GLY A 178 -3.94 -14.12 -3.28
C GLY A 178 -5.01 -13.07 -3.02
N GLY A 179 -5.86 -13.30 -2.03
CA GLY A 179 -6.93 -12.37 -1.64
C GLY A 179 -8.11 -12.34 -2.61
N PHE A 180 -8.87 -11.26 -2.59
CA PHE A 180 -10.06 -11.12 -3.45
C PHE A 180 -9.89 -10.02 -4.49
N PRO A 181 -10.57 -10.13 -5.64
CA PRO A 181 -10.50 -9.11 -6.69
C PRO A 181 -10.87 -7.73 -6.15
N LEU A 182 -10.05 -6.73 -6.43
CA LEU A 182 -10.27 -5.37 -5.98
C LEU A 182 -11.63 -4.85 -6.46
N GLY A 183 -12.37 -4.19 -5.55
CA GLY A 183 -13.75 -3.73 -5.78
C GLY A 183 -14.83 -4.78 -5.54
N SER A 184 -14.48 -6.05 -5.24
CA SER A 184 -15.46 -7.10 -4.98
C SER A 184 -16.05 -7.08 -3.56
N GLN A 185 -15.46 -6.30 -2.63
CA GLN A 185 -15.85 -6.24 -1.22
C GLN A 185 -16.33 -4.85 -0.77
N GLY A 186 -16.67 -3.98 -1.72
CA GLY A 186 -17.08 -2.59 -1.42
C GLY A 186 -15.90 -1.63 -1.28
N GLU A 187 -16.16 -0.50 -0.66
CA GLU A 187 -15.22 0.62 -0.53
C GLU A 187 -14.91 0.91 0.95
N ILE A 188 -13.71 1.42 1.23
CA ILE A 188 -13.27 1.77 2.57
C ILE A 188 -12.43 3.06 2.54
N LEU A 189 -12.53 3.87 3.60
CA LEU A 189 -11.71 5.06 3.80
C LEU A 189 -10.60 4.76 4.81
N SER A 190 -9.35 4.70 4.35
CA SER A 190 -8.20 4.36 5.17
C SER A 190 -7.52 5.61 5.69
N LEU A 191 -7.35 5.71 7.03
CA LEU A 191 -6.59 6.77 7.67
C LEU A 191 -5.10 6.54 7.43
N MET A 192 -4.48 7.40 6.63
CA MET A 192 -3.11 7.25 6.18
C MET A 192 -2.19 8.28 6.84
N SER A 193 -1.18 7.82 7.57
CA SER A 193 -0.14 8.66 8.16
C SER A 193 1.22 8.54 7.46
N GLY A 194 1.35 7.59 6.55
CA GLY A 194 2.61 7.28 5.86
C GLY A 194 3.57 6.36 6.62
N GLY A 195 3.34 6.13 7.92
CA GLY A 195 4.13 5.19 8.73
C GLY A 195 3.85 3.71 8.42
N PHE A 196 4.57 2.82 9.07
CA PHE A 196 4.47 1.36 8.88
C PHE A 196 3.03 0.84 8.99
N ASP A 197 2.35 1.23 10.05
CA ASP A 197 1.07 0.65 10.42
C ASP A 197 -0.05 1.03 9.44
N SER A 198 -0.17 2.30 9.10
CA SER A 198 -1.19 2.78 8.16
C SER A 198 -1.00 2.25 6.74
N THR A 199 0.25 2.10 6.28
CA THR A 199 0.55 1.57 4.95
C THR A 199 0.25 0.07 4.86
N VAL A 200 0.58 -0.70 5.90
CA VAL A 200 0.29 -2.13 5.95
C VAL A 200 -1.21 -2.38 6.08
N ALA A 201 -1.92 -1.61 6.91
CA ALA A 201 -3.38 -1.71 7.03
C ALA A 201 -4.06 -1.46 5.67
N SER A 202 -3.67 -0.40 4.97
CA SER A 202 -4.18 -0.07 3.63
C SER A 202 -3.89 -1.17 2.60
N TYR A 203 -2.69 -1.75 2.62
CA TYR A 203 -2.35 -2.88 1.77
C TYR A 203 -3.23 -4.11 2.05
N LEU A 204 -3.48 -4.43 3.33
CA LEU A 204 -4.32 -5.56 3.70
C LEU A 204 -5.77 -5.37 3.24
N SER A 205 -6.31 -4.15 3.28
CA SER A 205 -7.63 -3.86 2.74
C SER A 205 -7.69 -4.05 1.22
N ILE A 206 -6.70 -3.55 0.48
CA ILE A 206 -6.56 -3.74 -0.97
C ILE A 206 -6.49 -5.24 -1.31
N LYS A 207 -5.61 -5.99 -0.63
CA LYS A 207 -5.48 -7.44 -0.81
C LYS A 207 -6.79 -8.18 -0.51
N ARG A 208 -7.61 -7.68 0.42
CA ARG A 208 -8.91 -8.26 0.77
C ARG A 208 -10.02 -7.89 -0.24
N GLY A 209 -9.72 -7.10 -1.26
CA GLY A 209 -10.63 -6.74 -2.35
C GLY A 209 -11.45 -5.48 -2.11
N LEU A 210 -11.12 -4.71 -1.08
CA LEU A 210 -11.76 -3.44 -0.78
C LEU A 210 -11.15 -2.32 -1.66
N LYS A 211 -11.99 -1.55 -2.33
CA LYS A 211 -11.55 -0.31 -2.98
C LYS A 211 -11.21 0.71 -1.90
N THR A 212 -9.92 0.96 -1.72
CA THR A 212 -9.37 1.72 -0.59
C THR A 212 -9.08 3.15 -1.00
N HIS A 213 -9.85 4.10 -0.45
CA HIS A 213 -9.58 5.53 -0.50
C HIS A 213 -8.68 5.92 0.68
N PHE A 214 -7.93 7.01 0.54
CA PHE A 214 -6.99 7.46 1.55
C PHE A 214 -7.42 8.79 2.13
N ILE A 215 -7.41 8.92 3.47
CA ILE A 215 -7.62 10.18 4.15
C ILE A 215 -6.41 10.50 5.03
N PHE A 216 -5.88 11.69 4.86
CA PHE A 216 -4.73 12.22 5.57
C PHE A 216 -5.12 13.46 6.35
N PHE A 217 -4.79 13.47 7.64
CA PHE A 217 -4.95 14.63 8.52
C PHE A 217 -3.62 15.38 8.57
N ASN A 218 -3.57 16.52 7.91
CA ASN A 218 -2.36 17.35 7.90
C ASN A 218 -2.29 18.15 9.19
N LEU A 219 -1.41 17.73 10.11
CA LEU A 219 -1.18 18.39 11.39
C LEU A 219 -0.29 19.64 11.27
N GLY A 220 0.12 19.98 10.06
CA GLY A 220 0.96 21.10 9.71
C GLY A 220 2.24 20.68 8.97
N GLY A 221 2.28 20.84 7.64
CA GLY A 221 3.50 20.72 6.85
C GLY A 221 3.41 19.95 5.54
N ILE A 222 3.92 20.59 4.50
CA ILE A 222 3.92 20.08 3.13
C ILE A 222 4.81 18.85 2.99
N ALA A 223 5.97 18.79 3.65
CA ALA A 223 6.88 17.65 3.52
C ALA A 223 6.26 16.32 3.98
N HIS A 224 5.46 16.34 5.06
CA HIS A 224 4.73 15.16 5.50
C HIS A 224 3.63 14.78 4.51
N GLU A 225 2.84 15.76 4.07
CA GLU A 225 1.78 15.55 3.07
C GLU A 225 2.33 14.90 1.81
N ILE A 226 3.48 15.39 1.29
CA ILE A 226 4.16 14.82 0.11
C ILE A 226 4.55 13.37 0.34
N GLY A 227 5.18 13.06 1.45
CA GLY A 227 5.58 11.70 1.78
C GLY A 227 4.38 10.75 1.86
N VAL A 228 3.27 11.19 2.47
CA VAL A 228 2.02 10.41 2.56
C VAL A 228 1.39 10.23 1.18
N LYS A 229 1.37 11.27 0.33
CA LYS A 229 0.92 11.19 -1.07
C LYS A 229 1.75 10.18 -1.85
N GLN A 230 3.08 10.23 -1.73
CA GLN A 230 4.00 9.31 -2.43
C GLN A 230 3.75 7.84 -2.05
N VAL A 231 3.66 7.51 -0.76
CA VAL A 231 3.43 6.13 -0.35
C VAL A 231 2.01 5.64 -0.68
N SER A 232 1.00 6.52 -0.62
CA SER A 232 -0.38 6.19 -1.02
C SER A 232 -0.47 5.93 -2.52
N TRP A 233 0.15 6.77 -3.34
CA TRP A 233 0.27 6.56 -4.78
C TRP A 233 1.03 5.26 -5.10
N TYR A 234 2.14 4.99 -4.40
CA TYR A 234 2.90 3.76 -4.58
C TYR A 234 2.04 2.51 -4.31
N LEU A 235 1.30 2.48 -3.20
CA LEU A 235 0.40 1.36 -2.88
C LEU A 235 -0.68 1.18 -3.94
N TRP A 236 -1.31 2.27 -4.35
CA TRP A 236 -2.33 2.25 -5.38
C TRP A 236 -1.77 1.77 -6.72
N ASN A 237 -0.69 2.37 -7.20
CA ASN A 237 -0.09 2.02 -8.49
C ASN A 237 0.35 0.55 -8.53
N LYS A 238 0.87 0.05 -7.42
CA LYS A 238 1.37 -1.32 -7.33
C LYS A 238 0.26 -2.35 -7.24
N PHE A 239 -0.74 -2.14 -6.38
CA PHE A 239 -1.72 -3.17 -6.01
C PHE A 239 -3.17 -2.85 -6.41
N ALA A 240 -3.48 -1.62 -6.76
CA ALA A 240 -4.85 -1.13 -6.90
C ALA A 240 -5.11 -0.30 -8.18
N SER A 241 -4.18 -0.28 -9.15
CA SER A 241 -4.24 0.57 -10.34
C SER A 241 -5.45 0.30 -11.25
N SER A 242 -6.12 -0.83 -11.09
CA SER A 242 -7.38 -1.13 -11.78
C SER A 242 -8.57 -0.25 -11.36
N HIS A 243 -8.48 0.50 -10.25
CA HIS A 243 -9.55 1.35 -9.75
C HIS A 243 -9.06 2.77 -9.49
N ARG A 244 -9.87 3.76 -9.84
CA ARG A 244 -9.66 5.13 -9.36
C ARG A 244 -10.09 5.22 -7.90
N VAL A 245 -9.25 5.82 -7.07
CA VAL A 245 -9.52 6.09 -5.66
C VAL A 245 -9.18 7.54 -5.35
N SER A 246 -9.77 8.07 -4.29
CA SER A 246 -9.54 9.45 -3.85
C SER A 246 -8.47 9.49 -2.78
N PHE A 247 -7.68 10.55 -2.78
CA PHE A 247 -6.82 10.97 -1.69
C PHE A 247 -7.40 12.26 -1.10
N ILE A 248 -7.74 12.23 0.18
CA ILE A 248 -8.37 13.33 0.90
C ILE A 248 -7.37 13.92 1.89
N THR A 249 -7.08 15.20 1.80
CA THR A 249 -6.28 15.94 2.79
C THR A 249 -7.20 16.83 3.61
N ILE A 250 -7.20 16.67 4.93
CA ILE A 250 -7.89 17.56 5.85
C ILE A 250 -6.83 18.42 6.58
N PRO A 251 -6.89 19.76 6.50
CA PRO A 251 -6.02 20.63 7.29
C PRO A 251 -6.43 20.53 8.76
N PHE A 252 -5.56 20.02 9.62
CA PHE A 252 -5.89 19.68 11.01
C PHE A 252 -5.09 20.50 12.03
N GLU A 253 -4.34 21.48 11.57
CA GLU A 253 -3.44 22.32 12.39
C GLU A 253 -4.24 23.11 13.44
N ASP A 254 -5.32 23.77 13.04
CA ASP A 254 -6.15 24.56 13.96
C ASP A 254 -6.86 23.65 14.98
N VAL A 255 -7.29 22.46 14.57
CA VAL A 255 -7.84 21.43 15.48
C VAL A 255 -6.82 21.04 16.54
N VAL A 256 -5.58 20.80 16.15
CA VAL A 256 -4.48 20.49 17.08
C VAL A 256 -4.19 21.68 17.99
N GLY A 257 -4.16 22.89 17.43
CA GLY A 257 -4.00 24.13 18.23
C GLY A 257 -5.07 24.27 19.31
N GLN A 258 -6.32 23.96 19.00
CA GLN A 258 -7.44 24.00 19.96
C GLN A 258 -7.31 22.88 21.02
N ILE A 259 -6.89 21.66 20.62
CA ILE A 259 -6.62 20.58 21.58
C ILE A 259 -5.58 21.01 22.62
N PHE A 260 -4.52 21.69 22.20
CA PHE A 260 -3.51 22.19 23.15
C PHE A 260 -4.01 23.27 24.13
N LYS A 261 -5.00 24.05 23.73
CA LYS A 261 -5.57 25.09 24.57
C LYS A 261 -6.56 24.56 25.61
N ASP A 262 -7.44 23.65 25.19
CA ASP A 262 -8.66 23.35 25.94
C ASP A 262 -8.69 21.92 26.51
N ILE A 263 -7.83 21.03 26.06
CA ILE A 263 -7.85 19.62 26.47
C ILE A 263 -6.71 19.34 27.46
N SER A 264 -7.03 18.59 28.50
CA SER A 264 -6.02 18.14 29.49
C SER A 264 -4.88 17.39 28.82
N PRO A 265 -3.59 17.66 29.15
CA PRO A 265 -2.43 17.08 28.49
C PRO A 265 -2.45 15.55 28.40
N SER A 266 -2.96 14.86 29.41
CA SER A 266 -3.04 13.39 29.43
C SER A 266 -4.10 12.82 28.49
N TYR A 267 -5.10 13.60 28.07
CA TYR A 267 -6.19 13.16 27.17
C TYR A 267 -6.02 13.63 25.72
N MET A 268 -5.06 14.51 25.43
CA MET A 268 -4.88 15.10 24.10
C MET A 268 -4.77 14.02 22.97
N GLY A 269 -4.02 12.94 23.20
CA GLY A 269 -3.87 11.89 22.19
C GLY A 269 -5.14 11.09 21.94
N VAL A 270 -5.96 10.85 22.95
CA VAL A 270 -7.28 10.20 22.80
C VAL A 270 -8.24 11.13 22.09
N MET A 271 -8.30 12.40 22.47
CA MET A 271 -9.17 13.41 21.86
C MET A 271 -8.81 13.67 20.40
N LEU A 272 -7.52 13.79 20.07
CA LEU A 272 -7.08 13.91 18.67
C LEU A 272 -7.61 12.77 17.81
N LYS A 273 -7.46 11.53 18.26
CA LYS A 273 -7.94 10.36 17.51
C LYS A 273 -9.46 10.34 17.40
N ARG A 274 -10.19 10.72 18.45
CA ARG A 274 -11.66 10.88 18.38
C ARG A 274 -12.07 11.88 17.32
N LEU A 275 -11.43 13.05 17.28
CA LEU A 275 -11.72 14.11 16.30
C LEU A 275 -11.37 13.67 14.87
N MET A 276 -10.26 12.94 14.68
CA MET A 276 -9.93 12.33 13.39
C MET A 276 -11.00 11.33 12.93
N ILE A 277 -11.51 10.48 13.82
CA ILE A 277 -12.57 9.53 13.51
C ILE A 277 -13.89 10.24 13.17
N ILE A 278 -14.27 11.26 13.92
CA ILE A 278 -15.48 12.08 13.65
C ILE A 278 -15.38 12.72 12.25
N ALA A 279 -14.23 13.33 11.93
CA ALA A 279 -14.01 13.94 10.62
C ALA A 279 -14.01 12.89 9.50
N ALA A 280 -13.30 11.76 9.69
CA ALA A 280 -13.27 10.68 8.71
C ALA A 280 -14.66 10.08 8.46
N GLN A 281 -15.48 9.91 9.51
CA GLN A 281 -16.85 9.43 9.40
C GLN A 281 -17.70 10.38 8.55
N LYS A 282 -17.58 11.71 8.76
CA LYS A 282 -18.33 12.69 7.97
C LYS A 282 -17.97 12.60 6.49
N VAL A 283 -16.68 12.57 6.18
CA VAL A 283 -16.18 12.38 4.81
C VAL A 283 -16.64 11.05 4.21
N ALA A 284 -16.58 9.95 4.97
CA ALA A 284 -17.03 8.63 4.52
C ALA A 284 -18.52 8.63 4.19
N LYS A 285 -19.38 9.25 5.03
CA LYS A 285 -20.82 9.38 4.80
C LYS A 285 -21.10 10.19 3.52
N ASP A 286 -20.39 11.29 3.28
CA ASP A 286 -20.53 12.11 2.07
C ASP A 286 -20.10 11.33 0.82
N MET A 287 -19.09 10.46 0.92
CA MET A 287 -18.63 9.56 -0.15
C MET A 287 -19.46 8.27 -0.26
N LYS A 288 -20.43 8.03 0.62
CA LYS A 288 -21.22 6.79 0.72
C LYS A 288 -20.37 5.55 0.98
N ILE A 289 -19.38 5.69 1.83
CA ILE A 289 -18.47 4.62 2.28
C ILE A 289 -18.92 4.15 3.66
N ASP A 290 -19.06 2.83 3.83
CA ASP A 290 -19.65 2.23 5.03
C ASP A 290 -18.63 1.93 6.15
N ALA A 291 -17.33 2.04 5.90
CA ALA A 291 -16.30 1.67 6.87
C ALA A 291 -15.04 2.54 6.80
N LEU A 292 -14.40 2.69 7.96
CA LEU A 292 -13.06 3.27 8.11
C LEU A 292 -12.03 2.17 8.34
N MET A 293 -10.77 2.45 7.96
CA MET A 293 -9.62 1.60 8.22
C MET A 293 -8.58 2.39 9.01
N THR A 294 -8.07 1.79 10.10
CA THR A 294 -6.94 2.35 10.87
C THR A 294 -5.82 1.32 11.03
N GLY A 295 -4.58 1.80 11.17
CA GLY A 295 -3.40 0.96 11.40
C GLY A 295 -3.08 0.73 12.89
N GLU A 296 -4.05 0.81 13.78
CA GLU A 296 -3.83 0.66 15.23
C GLU A 296 -3.56 -0.80 15.61
N SER A 297 -2.56 -1.00 16.48
CA SER A 297 -2.24 -2.28 17.13
C SER A 297 -2.36 -2.13 18.65
N VAL A 298 -3.01 -3.10 19.30
CA VAL A 298 -3.26 -3.04 20.75
C VAL A 298 -1.94 -2.96 21.52
N ALA A 299 -1.88 -2.02 22.49
CA ALA A 299 -0.75 -1.79 23.38
C ALA A 299 0.54 -1.25 22.73
N GLN A 300 0.52 -0.87 21.45
CA GLN A 300 1.72 -0.33 20.80
C GLN A 300 2.10 1.05 21.35
N VAL A 301 1.12 1.92 21.61
CA VAL A 301 1.28 3.23 22.28
C VAL A 301 0.13 3.47 23.26
N SER A 302 0.28 4.46 24.14
CA SER A 302 -0.69 4.76 25.22
C SER A 302 -2.14 4.96 24.73
N SER A 303 -2.34 5.59 23.57
CA SER A 303 -3.66 5.76 22.96
C SER A 303 -4.25 4.48 22.37
N GLN A 304 -3.46 3.41 22.25
CA GLN A 304 -3.86 2.13 21.65
C GLN A 304 -4.07 1.02 22.70
N THR A 305 -4.21 1.37 23.98
CA THR A 305 -4.73 0.39 24.95
C THR A 305 -6.17 0.04 24.61
N LEU A 306 -6.60 -1.16 24.96
CA LEU A 306 -7.98 -1.61 24.68
C LEU A 306 -9.02 -0.61 25.20
N ARG A 307 -8.78 -0.06 26.41
CA ARG A 307 -9.67 0.94 27.00
C ARG A 307 -9.74 2.22 26.17
N ASN A 308 -8.59 2.74 25.76
CA ASN A 308 -8.53 3.98 24.97
C ASN A 308 -9.08 3.77 23.54
N LEU A 309 -8.86 2.61 22.93
CA LEU A 309 -9.50 2.27 21.65
C LEU A 309 -11.03 2.25 21.77
N SER A 310 -11.56 1.71 22.88
CA SER A 310 -13.01 1.74 23.14
C SER A 310 -13.55 3.17 23.29
N LEU A 311 -12.78 4.08 23.92
CA LEU A 311 -13.12 5.50 24.02
C LEU A 311 -13.08 6.20 22.64
N ILE A 312 -12.12 5.84 21.81
CA ILE A 312 -12.00 6.39 20.45
C ILE A 312 -13.18 5.91 19.58
N ASP A 313 -13.52 4.61 19.66
CA ASP A 313 -14.61 4.02 18.90
C ASP A 313 -15.98 4.62 19.26
N SER A 314 -16.19 4.99 20.54
CA SER A 314 -17.45 5.60 20.96
C SER A 314 -17.75 6.96 20.30
N ALA A 315 -16.79 7.54 19.60
CA ALA A 315 -16.99 8.78 18.84
C ALA A 315 -17.63 8.57 17.46
N SER A 316 -17.93 7.32 17.06
CA SER A 316 -18.35 6.98 15.70
C SER A 316 -19.38 5.85 15.68
N ASP A 317 -20.30 5.90 14.76
CA ASP A 317 -21.32 4.87 14.44
C ASP A 317 -20.93 4.06 13.20
N ILE A 318 -19.86 4.43 12.49
CA ILE A 318 -19.39 3.71 11.31
C ILE A 318 -18.47 2.54 11.73
N LEU A 319 -18.47 1.48 10.95
CA LEU A 319 -17.57 0.35 11.17
C LEU A 319 -16.10 0.78 11.06
N ILE A 320 -15.29 0.50 12.09
CA ILE A 320 -13.85 0.75 12.08
C ILE A 320 -13.10 -0.58 12.04
N LEU A 321 -12.40 -0.86 10.94
CA LEU A 321 -11.57 -2.04 10.78
C LEU A 321 -10.13 -1.78 11.21
N ARG A 322 -9.59 -2.68 12.04
CA ARG A 322 -8.20 -2.65 12.55
C ARG A 322 -7.48 -3.96 12.24
N PRO A 323 -7.00 -4.16 11.00
CA PRO A 323 -6.40 -5.43 10.61
C PRO A 323 -5.12 -5.76 11.38
N LEU A 324 -4.49 -4.77 12.01
CA LEU A 324 -3.24 -4.93 12.74
C LEU A 324 -3.43 -5.09 14.26
N ALA A 325 -4.67 -5.08 14.75
CA ALA A 325 -4.95 -5.00 16.19
C ALA A 325 -4.18 -6.02 17.05
N MET A 326 -3.96 -7.23 16.53
CA MET A 326 -3.26 -8.33 17.21
C MET A 326 -1.89 -8.65 16.61
N MET A 327 -1.35 -7.80 15.75
CA MET A 327 -0.05 -8.02 15.12
C MET A 327 1.07 -7.36 15.92
N SER A 328 2.21 -8.03 16.01
CA SER A 328 3.42 -7.44 16.60
C SER A 328 4.08 -6.43 15.66
N LYS A 329 4.87 -5.49 16.20
CA LYS A 329 5.60 -4.52 15.38
C LYS A 329 6.57 -5.18 14.38
N PRO A 330 7.33 -6.23 14.75
CA PRO A 330 8.16 -6.96 13.80
C PRO A 330 7.38 -7.55 12.62
N ASP A 331 6.20 -8.15 12.85
CA ASP A 331 5.37 -8.73 11.79
C ASP A 331 4.88 -7.65 10.81
N ILE A 332 4.50 -6.47 11.34
CA ILE A 332 4.09 -5.32 10.52
C ILE A 332 5.27 -4.83 9.66
N ILE A 333 6.48 -4.74 10.24
CA ILE A 333 7.70 -4.33 9.52
C ILE A 333 8.07 -5.35 8.44
N GLU A 334 7.90 -6.65 8.70
CA GLU A 334 8.12 -7.70 7.71
C GLU A 334 7.20 -7.52 6.50
N ILE A 335 5.90 -7.30 6.74
CA ILE A 335 4.95 -7.03 5.66
C ILE A 335 5.34 -5.75 4.91
N ALA A 336 5.66 -4.66 5.62
CA ALA A 336 6.09 -3.41 5.00
C ALA A 336 7.33 -3.59 4.11
N THR A 337 8.28 -4.43 4.55
CA THR A 337 9.46 -4.79 3.77
C THR A 337 9.07 -5.54 2.50
N LYS A 338 8.21 -6.55 2.62
CA LYS A 338 7.73 -7.38 1.51
C LYS A 338 6.96 -6.60 0.46
N ILE A 339 6.14 -5.65 0.86
CA ILE A 339 5.37 -4.80 -0.06
C ILE A 339 6.17 -3.61 -0.59
N GLY A 340 7.35 -3.32 -0.01
CA GLY A 340 8.26 -2.26 -0.46
C GLY A 340 7.99 -0.88 0.16
N THR A 341 7.19 -0.79 1.23
CA THR A 341 6.86 0.50 1.87
C THR A 341 7.79 0.87 3.02
N LYS A 342 8.72 -0.03 3.42
CA LYS A 342 9.63 0.18 4.55
C LYS A 342 10.42 1.49 4.43
N LYS A 343 11.03 1.78 3.28
CA LYS A 343 11.82 3.00 3.07
C LYS A 343 10.99 4.28 3.19
N PHE A 344 9.73 4.26 2.74
CA PHE A 344 8.82 5.38 2.93
C PHE A 344 8.55 5.61 4.41
N ALA A 345 8.22 4.54 5.14
CA ALA A 345 7.89 4.63 6.57
C ALA A 345 9.09 5.07 7.43
N GLU A 346 10.31 4.63 7.10
CA GLU A 346 11.56 5.06 7.78
C GLU A 346 11.87 6.54 7.56
N ALA A 347 11.46 7.11 6.42
CA ALA A 347 11.64 8.52 6.12
C ALA A 347 10.54 9.41 6.71
N MET A 348 9.42 8.81 7.19
CA MET A 348 8.32 9.57 7.77
C MET A 348 8.60 9.99 9.20
N PRO A 349 8.38 11.27 9.54
CA PRO A 349 8.44 11.71 10.91
C PRO A 349 7.24 11.21 11.73
N GLU A 350 7.49 10.80 12.98
CA GLU A 350 6.43 10.39 13.90
C GLU A 350 5.81 11.61 14.60
N TYR A 351 4.58 11.95 14.27
CA TYR A 351 3.86 13.11 14.84
C TYR A 351 3.00 12.77 16.05
N CYS A 352 2.43 11.57 16.11
CA CYS A 352 1.47 11.21 17.15
C CYS A 352 2.06 11.15 18.59
N GLY A 353 3.36 10.87 18.72
CA GLY A 353 4.03 10.79 20.03
C GLY A 353 4.36 12.15 20.67
N VAL A 354 4.16 13.26 19.93
CA VAL A 354 4.59 14.60 20.38
C VAL A 354 3.46 15.38 21.08
N ILE A 355 2.20 14.96 20.89
CA ILE A 355 1.01 15.72 21.30
C ILE A 355 0.65 15.50 22.77
N SER A 356 0.98 14.36 23.37
CA SER A 356 0.58 14.05 24.75
C SER A 356 1.75 14.11 25.72
N GLN A 357 1.58 14.82 26.82
CA GLN A 357 2.45 14.76 28.01
C GLN A 357 1.79 13.87 29.06
N HIS A 358 2.51 12.88 29.57
CA HIS A 358 2.00 11.90 30.54
C HIS A 358 0.64 11.29 30.12
N PRO A 359 0.57 10.63 28.95
CA PRO A 359 -0.70 10.19 28.37
C PRO A 359 -1.40 9.15 29.23
N VAL A 360 -2.72 9.28 29.37
CA VAL A 360 -3.55 8.28 30.05
C VAL A 360 -3.53 6.96 29.29
N THR A 361 -3.37 5.84 30.02
CA THR A 361 -3.43 4.48 29.45
C THR A 361 -4.75 3.77 29.73
N ALA A 362 -5.51 4.25 30.71
CA ALA A 362 -6.83 3.73 31.08
C ALA A 362 -7.81 4.90 31.29
N GLY A 363 -8.19 5.57 30.21
CA GLY A 363 -9.13 6.68 30.24
C GLY A 363 -10.54 6.26 30.69
N SER A 364 -11.35 7.22 31.14
CA SER A 364 -12.76 7.00 31.47
C SER A 364 -13.69 7.71 30.48
N PHE A 365 -14.88 7.16 30.24
CA PHE A 365 -15.89 7.76 29.38
C PHE A 365 -16.31 9.13 29.89
N ASP A 366 -16.60 9.24 31.21
CA ASP A 366 -17.05 10.53 31.80
C ASP A 366 -16.00 11.62 31.62
N ARG A 367 -14.72 11.28 31.75
CA ARG A 367 -13.63 12.25 31.57
C ARG A 367 -13.50 12.67 30.11
N VAL A 368 -13.55 11.71 29.18
CA VAL A 368 -13.48 11.99 27.73
C VAL A 368 -14.66 12.87 27.29
N GLU A 369 -15.87 12.59 27.77
CA GLU A 369 -17.04 13.42 27.44
C GLU A 369 -16.94 14.81 28.07
N LYS A 370 -16.31 14.95 29.26
CA LYS A 370 -16.03 16.26 29.83
C LYS A 370 -15.00 17.03 28.99
N GLU A 371 -13.93 16.40 28.57
CA GLU A 371 -12.93 17.01 27.66
C GLU A 371 -13.57 17.39 26.32
N ALA A 372 -14.43 16.53 25.76
CA ALA A 372 -15.13 16.79 24.50
C ALA A 372 -16.04 18.03 24.56
N LYS A 373 -16.64 18.35 25.73
CA LYS A 373 -17.44 19.57 25.94
C LYS A 373 -16.61 20.85 25.94
N ASN A 374 -15.33 20.77 26.22
CA ASN A 374 -14.42 21.92 26.21
C ASN A 374 -13.95 22.27 24.80
N PHE A 375 -14.07 21.34 23.84
CA PHE A 375 -13.60 21.52 22.47
C PHE A 375 -14.63 22.26 21.62
N ASP A 376 -14.18 23.28 20.89
CA ASP A 376 -15.02 23.98 19.91
C ASP A 376 -15.10 23.22 18.58
N TYR A 377 -16.22 22.53 18.37
CA TYR A 377 -16.45 21.72 17.16
C TYR A 377 -16.58 22.52 15.87
N THR A 378 -16.78 23.85 15.93
CA THR A 378 -16.82 24.68 14.72
C THR A 378 -15.49 24.65 13.97
N ILE A 379 -14.38 24.56 14.69
CA ILE A 379 -13.03 24.43 14.12
C ILE A 379 -12.88 23.10 13.36
N LEU A 380 -13.45 22.01 13.91
CA LEU A 380 -13.45 20.71 13.22
C LEU A 380 -14.30 20.76 11.95
N GLU A 381 -15.48 21.42 12.00
CA GLU A 381 -16.36 21.59 10.84
C GLU A 381 -15.69 22.41 9.73
N GLU A 382 -14.96 23.47 10.09
CA GLU A 382 -14.18 24.27 9.15
C GLU A 382 -13.05 23.44 8.53
N ALA A 383 -12.32 22.65 9.33
CA ALA A 383 -11.29 21.76 8.82
C ALA A 383 -11.84 20.75 7.79
N ILE A 384 -13.00 20.15 8.07
CA ILE A 384 -13.68 19.22 7.15
C ILE A 384 -14.14 19.95 5.88
N LYS A 385 -14.71 21.15 6.00
CA LYS A 385 -15.13 21.97 4.86
C LYS A 385 -13.98 22.34 3.94
N ASN A 386 -12.79 22.55 4.52
CA ASN A 386 -11.56 22.88 3.80
C ASN A 386 -10.81 21.62 3.29
N ALA A 387 -11.41 20.43 3.36
CA ALA A 387 -10.82 19.20 2.85
C ALA A 387 -10.54 19.31 1.34
N LYS A 388 -9.35 18.89 0.94
CA LYS A 388 -8.95 18.81 -0.48
C LYS A 388 -9.08 17.37 -0.95
N ILE A 389 -9.88 17.12 -1.97
CA ILE A 389 -10.08 15.78 -2.55
C ILE A 389 -9.44 15.77 -3.94
N LYS A 390 -8.52 14.83 -4.16
CA LYS A 390 -7.88 14.58 -5.46
C LYS A 390 -7.98 13.12 -5.85
N ASN A 391 -7.96 12.84 -7.13
CA ASN A 391 -7.73 11.48 -7.60
C ASN A 391 -6.30 11.07 -7.28
N ILE A 392 -6.08 9.80 -6.92
CA ILE A 392 -4.76 9.30 -6.51
C ILE A 392 -3.72 9.37 -7.64
N ASP A 393 -4.12 9.27 -8.89
CA ASP A 393 -3.26 9.41 -10.07
C ASP A 393 -2.74 10.86 -10.26
N GLU A 394 -3.42 11.86 -9.70
CA GLU A 394 -3.08 13.29 -9.81
C GLU A 394 -2.33 13.83 -8.58
N VAL A 395 -2.16 13.04 -7.51
CA VAL A 395 -1.58 13.56 -6.25
C VAL A 395 -0.10 13.89 -6.33
N LEU A 396 0.63 13.31 -7.29
CA LEU A 396 2.05 13.59 -7.48
C LEU A 396 2.32 14.83 -8.32
N ASP A 397 1.34 15.39 -9.00
CA ASP A 397 1.50 16.62 -9.78
C ASP A 397 1.87 17.82 -8.88
N ASP A 398 1.50 17.74 -7.59
CA ASP A 398 1.87 18.76 -6.60
C ASP A 398 3.27 18.55 -6.00
N VAL A 399 3.96 17.45 -6.32
CA VAL A 399 5.23 17.05 -5.66
C VAL A 399 6.46 17.68 -6.32
N CYS A 400 6.30 18.28 -7.49
CA CYS A 400 7.37 18.99 -8.16
C CYS A 400 7.72 20.26 -7.39
N GLU A 401 8.90 20.26 -6.72
CA GLU A 401 9.56 21.40 -6.08
C GLU A 401 9.31 21.65 -4.58
N VAL A 402 9.64 20.71 -3.71
CA VAL A 402 9.79 21.03 -2.28
C VAL A 402 11.23 20.82 -1.82
N GLY A 403 11.94 21.92 -1.63
CA GLY A 403 13.22 21.92 -0.93
C GLY A 403 13.04 21.67 0.57
N THR A 404 13.92 20.88 1.18
CA THR A 404 13.99 20.74 2.65
C THR A 404 14.65 21.98 3.26
N LEU A 405 14.19 22.38 4.46
CA LEU A 405 14.85 23.46 5.20
C LEU A 405 16.26 23.04 5.62
N GLU A 406 17.17 24.00 5.61
CA GLU A 406 18.53 23.85 6.12
C GLU A 406 18.50 23.52 7.62
N VAL A 407 19.25 22.50 8.04
CA VAL A 407 19.42 22.13 9.45
C VAL A 407 20.77 22.63 9.92
N VAL A 408 20.77 23.42 11.00
CA VAL A 408 21.97 23.96 11.63
C VAL A 408 22.12 23.50 13.06
N ASN A 409 23.36 23.34 13.52
CA ASN A 409 23.70 22.91 14.89
C ASN A 409 24.29 24.02 15.75
N SER A 410 24.48 25.21 15.20
CA SER A 410 24.98 26.40 15.89
C SER A 410 24.18 27.62 15.48
N VAL A 411 24.22 28.68 16.30
CA VAL A 411 23.51 29.95 16.06
C VAL A 411 24.50 30.98 15.60
N GLY A 412 24.22 31.62 14.46
CA GLY A 412 25.02 32.71 13.88
C GLY A 412 24.65 34.09 14.46
N GLU A 413 25.45 35.14 14.07
CA GLU A 413 25.32 36.50 14.63
C GLU A 413 23.94 37.17 14.34
N ASN A 414 23.24 36.78 13.29
CA ASN A 414 21.96 37.39 12.90
C ASN A 414 20.80 36.37 12.94
N GLU A 415 20.97 35.31 13.74
CA GLU A 415 20.04 34.24 13.87
C GLU A 415 19.40 34.22 15.26
N ILE A 416 18.09 34.00 15.32
CA ILE A 416 17.28 33.93 16.55
C ILE A 416 16.67 32.54 16.64
N VAL A 417 16.85 31.87 17.76
CA VAL A 417 16.21 30.58 18.02
C VAL A 417 14.77 30.82 18.41
N VAL A 418 13.84 30.12 17.73
CA VAL A 418 12.42 30.10 18.08
C VAL A 418 12.08 28.74 18.66
N ASP A 419 11.94 28.69 19.98
CA ASP A 419 11.52 27.47 20.66
C ASP A 419 10.00 27.27 20.51
N ILE A 420 9.62 26.31 19.66
CA ILE A 420 8.22 26.03 19.33
C ILE A 420 7.58 24.97 20.25
N ARG A 421 8.29 24.49 21.26
CA ARG A 421 7.75 23.51 22.23
C ARG A 421 6.69 24.15 23.11
N GLN A 422 5.79 23.31 23.62
CA GLN A 422 4.79 23.72 24.60
C GLN A 422 5.36 23.73 26.04
N SER A 423 6.50 23.04 26.29
CA SER A 423 7.06 22.89 27.63
C SER A 423 7.46 24.25 28.25
N SER A 424 7.38 24.35 29.57
CA SER A 424 7.86 25.51 30.33
C SER A 424 9.38 25.56 30.44
N ASP A 425 10.08 24.51 30.00
CA ASP A 425 11.54 24.43 30.12
C ASP A 425 12.19 25.44 29.17
N ILE A 426 13.16 26.17 29.76
CA ILE A 426 13.94 27.16 29.02
C ILE A 426 15.01 26.44 28.20
N LEU A 427 14.99 26.65 26.89
CA LEU A 427 16.05 26.17 26.01
C LEU A 427 17.38 26.92 26.33
N LYS A 428 18.41 26.16 26.62
CA LYS A 428 19.78 26.70 26.74
C LYS A 428 20.45 26.68 25.36
N ALA A 429 20.38 27.76 24.61
CA ALA A 429 21.09 27.95 23.36
C ALA A 429 21.97 29.22 23.46
N SER A 430 23.02 29.27 22.63
CA SER A 430 23.82 30.49 22.47
C SER A 430 23.00 31.50 21.64
N GLY A 431 22.73 32.70 22.19
CA GLY A 431 22.01 33.77 21.50
C GLY A 431 20.60 34.03 22.00
N GLU A 432 19.85 34.83 21.24
CA GLU A 432 18.46 35.19 21.57
C GLU A 432 17.51 34.01 21.31
N VAL A 433 16.66 33.70 22.30
CA VAL A 433 15.64 32.64 22.21
C VAL A 433 14.27 33.25 22.38
N LEU A 434 13.43 33.14 21.38
CA LEU A 434 12.00 33.48 21.43
C LEU A 434 11.20 32.23 21.75
N LYS A 435 10.23 32.34 22.65
CA LYS A 435 9.28 31.27 22.98
C LYS A 435 7.98 31.52 22.24
N ILE A 436 7.74 30.77 21.14
CA ILE A 436 6.51 30.83 20.35
C ILE A 436 6.04 29.40 20.12
N PRO A 437 5.04 28.93 20.89
CA PRO A 437 4.50 27.60 20.66
C PRO A 437 4.06 27.39 19.21
N PHE A 438 4.23 26.18 18.68
CA PHE A 438 4.00 25.88 17.27
C PHE A 438 2.60 26.27 16.77
N TYR A 439 1.58 26.17 17.60
CA TYR A 439 0.20 26.51 17.26
C TYR A 439 -0.07 28.03 17.15
N ASP A 440 0.79 28.86 17.73
CA ASP A 440 0.73 30.32 17.56
C ASP A 440 1.74 30.83 16.52
N LEU A 441 2.62 29.96 16.03
CA LEU A 441 3.75 30.33 15.16
C LEU A 441 3.33 31.08 13.90
N LYS A 442 2.30 30.59 13.21
CA LYS A 442 1.77 31.23 11.98
C LYS A 442 1.31 32.67 12.19
N LYS A 443 0.68 32.93 13.35
CA LYS A 443 0.15 34.25 13.70
C LYS A 443 1.27 35.19 14.17
N GLU A 444 2.14 34.70 15.04
CA GLU A 444 3.20 35.50 15.64
C GLU A 444 4.37 35.72 14.68
N PHE A 445 4.67 34.78 13.78
CA PHE A 445 5.76 34.90 12.81
C PHE A 445 5.58 36.11 11.88
N LYS A 446 4.34 36.48 11.58
CA LYS A 446 4.01 37.67 10.77
C LYS A 446 4.45 38.99 11.41
N LYS A 447 4.70 38.99 12.73
CA LYS A 447 5.09 40.18 13.49
C LYS A 447 6.61 40.27 13.68
N LEU A 448 7.35 39.23 13.28
CA LEU A 448 8.78 39.15 13.45
C LEU A 448 9.52 39.96 12.38
N ASP A 449 10.73 40.38 12.70
CA ASP A 449 11.62 41.16 11.81
C ASP A 449 12.08 40.31 10.65
N SER A 450 11.68 40.67 9.42
CA SER A 450 12.04 39.97 8.20
C SER A 450 13.53 40.03 7.82
N SER A 451 14.31 40.91 8.46
CA SER A 451 15.76 41.02 8.23
C SER A 451 16.58 39.97 8.99
N LYS A 452 15.98 39.29 9.97
CA LYS A 452 16.63 38.27 10.79
C LYS A 452 16.29 36.87 10.30
N THR A 453 17.16 35.89 10.57
CA THR A 453 16.93 34.48 10.29
C THR A 453 16.45 33.78 11.55
N TYR A 454 15.38 32.96 11.42
CA TYR A 454 14.76 32.27 12.55
C TYR A 454 15.04 30.78 12.51
N LEU A 455 15.62 30.28 13.59
CA LEU A 455 16.00 28.88 13.77
C LEU A 455 14.95 28.18 14.62
N LEU A 456 14.05 27.44 14.01
CA LEU A 456 12.99 26.74 14.72
C LEU A 456 13.54 25.54 15.48
N TYR A 457 13.20 25.44 16.78
CA TYR A 457 13.64 24.36 17.65
C TYR A 457 12.48 23.57 18.26
N CYS A 458 12.59 22.23 18.22
CA CYS A 458 11.84 21.30 19.06
C CYS A 458 12.72 20.10 19.42
N ASP A 459 12.37 19.32 20.47
CA ASP A 459 13.22 18.25 21.02
C ASP A 459 13.67 17.19 20.00
N LYS A 460 12.82 16.84 19.04
CA LYS A 460 13.11 15.83 17.99
C LYS A 460 13.39 16.45 16.61
N GLY A 461 13.34 17.76 16.49
CA GLY A 461 13.53 18.47 15.21
C GLY A 461 12.42 18.28 14.18
N VAL A 462 11.39 17.50 14.49
CA VAL A 462 10.31 17.12 13.57
C VAL A 462 9.29 18.24 13.38
N LEU A 463 8.75 18.78 14.48
CA LEU A 463 7.81 19.92 14.44
C LEU A 463 8.48 21.15 13.84
N SER A 464 9.77 21.37 14.11
CA SER A 464 10.53 22.51 13.57
C SER A 464 10.64 22.43 12.05
N GLN A 465 10.97 21.25 11.51
CA GLN A 465 11.06 21.05 10.06
C GLN A 465 9.69 21.28 9.39
N LEU A 466 8.65 20.74 10.02
CA LEU A 466 7.28 20.80 9.55
C LEU A 466 6.76 22.24 9.47
N HIS A 467 6.75 22.92 10.63
CA HIS A 467 6.21 24.28 10.72
C HIS A 467 7.06 25.31 9.97
N GLY A 468 8.36 25.07 9.90
CA GLY A 468 9.26 25.90 9.10
C GLY A 468 8.99 25.76 7.62
N GLN A 469 8.79 24.55 7.12
CA GLN A 469 8.44 24.32 5.72
C GLN A 469 7.06 24.95 5.37
N TYR A 470 6.09 24.82 6.26
CA TYR A 470 4.78 25.46 6.13
C TYR A 470 4.91 27.01 6.00
N LEU A 471 5.71 27.64 6.89
CA LEU A 471 5.96 29.09 6.81
C LEU A 471 6.65 29.48 5.50
N LYS A 472 7.56 28.63 4.99
CA LYS A 472 8.23 28.85 3.71
C LYS A 472 7.26 28.79 2.53
N ASP A 473 6.41 27.79 2.50
CA ASP A 473 5.56 27.48 1.33
C ASP A 473 4.30 28.36 1.27
N GLU A 474 3.58 28.46 2.38
CA GLU A 474 2.36 29.28 2.45
C GLU A 474 2.63 30.75 2.81
N GLY A 475 3.56 30.98 3.74
CA GLY A 475 3.91 32.31 4.19
C GLY A 475 4.95 33.01 3.30
N LYS A 476 5.59 32.27 2.38
CA LYS A 476 6.67 32.74 1.50
C LYS A 476 7.86 33.33 2.26
N TYR A 477 8.09 32.88 3.49
CA TYR A 477 9.24 33.30 4.28
C TYR A 477 10.47 32.49 3.86
N THR A 478 11.58 33.18 3.54
CA THR A 478 12.85 32.56 3.10
C THR A 478 13.91 32.49 4.21
N ASN A 479 13.67 33.18 5.32
CA ASN A 479 14.59 33.39 6.43
C ASN A 479 14.35 32.40 7.60
N ILE A 480 14.13 31.11 7.26
CA ILE A 480 13.81 30.08 8.24
C ILE A 480 14.75 28.89 8.06
N LYS A 481 15.28 28.38 9.18
CA LYS A 481 16.08 27.16 9.26
C LYS A 481 15.61 26.31 10.45
N VAL A 482 16.13 25.10 10.57
CA VAL A 482 15.87 24.20 11.70
C VAL A 482 17.10 24.10 12.58
N PHE A 483 16.92 24.31 13.88
CA PHE A 483 17.99 24.19 14.88
C PHE A 483 17.99 22.79 15.50
N ARG A 484 19.15 22.13 15.42
CA ARG A 484 19.43 20.85 16.08
C ARG A 484 20.79 20.94 16.77
N PRO A 485 20.85 21.39 18.04
CA PRO A 485 22.09 21.51 18.80
C PRO A 485 22.74 20.16 19.10
#